data_bc8687e2e633506c9c8ca5005c5fd271
#
_entry.id   bc8687e2e633506c9c8ca5005c5fd271
#
_cell.length_a   1.000
_cell.length_b   1.000
_cell.length_c   1.000
_cell.angle_alpha   90.00
_cell.angle_beta   90.00
_cell.angle_gamma   90.00
#
_symmetry.space_group_name_H-M   'P 1'
#
loop_
_entity.id
_entity.type
_entity.pdbx_description
1 polymer ?
#
loop_
_entity_poly.entity_id
_entity_poly.type
_entity_poly.pdbx_seq_one_letter_code
_entity_poly.pdbx_strand_id
1 'polypeptide(L)'
;MKHCFAIILSLVCTAGLLIAVNGCHKEDDDDSISNTLLLRGTTMKINMALFAQYDDAYNFDLDAGGEHGVHGYGGFEAAWIGKTTDLKGPFFMSFNPQDGGSSIDPVIKSGTVKITEVKGGLHILVEAVEENGQKLKIDVLAEDEFKKNWD
;
A
#
# COMPACT_ATOMS: atom_id res chain seq x y z
N MET A 1 43.75 -49.70 0.98
CA MET A 1 43.34 -48.33 1.36
C MET A 1 42.99 -47.48 0.13
N LYS A 2 42.03 -47.91 -0.71
CA LYS A 2 41.61 -47.17 -1.93
C LYS A 2 40.07 -47.02 -2.08
N HIS A 3 39.30 -47.44 -1.08
CA HIS A 3 37.83 -47.45 -1.20
C HIS A 3 37.10 -46.44 -0.24
N CYS A 4 37.83 -45.73 0.65
CA CYS A 4 37.20 -44.79 1.56
C CYS A 4 37.05 -43.35 1.01
N PHE A 5 37.72 -43.03 -0.10
CA PHE A 5 37.64 -41.66 -0.67
C PHE A 5 36.45 -41.41 -1.60
N ALA A 6 35.87 -42.49 -2.16
CA ALA A 6 34.73 -42.33 -3.09
C ALA A 6 33.39 -42.07 -2.40
N ILE A 7 33.24 -42.45 -1.13
CA ILE A 7 31.97 -42.35 -0.39
C ILE A 7 31.78 -40.92 0.16
N ILE A 8 32.86 -40.23 0.49
CA ILE A 8 32.77 -38.85 1.07
C ILE A 8 32.41 -37.80 0.00
N LEU A 9 32.82 -38.03 -1.26
CA LEU A 9 32.51 -37.10 -2.34
C LEU A 9 31.05 -37.18 -2.82
N SER A 10 30.41 -38.34 -2.64
CA SER A 10 28.99 -38.54 -2.98
C SER A 10 28.05 -37.90 -1.98
N LEU A 11 28.45 -37.76 -0.71
CA LEU A 11 27.59 -37.19 0.34
C LEU A 11 27.55 -35.66 0.32
N VAL A 12 28.61 -35.01 -0.20
CA VAL A 12 28.66 -33.55 -0.29
C VAL A 12 27.82 -33.02 -1.46
N CYS A 13 27.72 -33.80 -2.56
CA CYS A 13 26.88 -33.39 -3.69
C CYS A 13 25.37 -33.51 -3.42
N THR A 14 24.94 -34.42 -2.54
CA THR A 14 23.51 -34.57 -2.21
C THR A 14 23.02 -33.54 -1.20
N ALA A 15 23.90 -33.00 -0.34
CA ALA A 15 23.54 -31.94 0.59
C ALA A 15 23.43 -30.56 -0.09
N GLY A 16 24.20 -30.34 -1.16
CA GLY A 16 24.15 -29.08 -1.92
C GLY A 16 22.91 -28.93 -2.82
N LEU A 17 22.27 -30.04 -3.20
CA LEU A 17 21.09 -29.97 -4.08
C LEU A 17 19.78 -29.76 -3.30
N LEU A 18 19.76 -30.01 -2.00
CA LEU A 18 18.58 -29.80 -1.14
C LEU A 18 18.40 -28.35 -0.70
N ILE A 19 19.42 -27.49 -0.83
CA ILE A 19 19.33 -26.07 -0.46
C ILE A 19 18.78 -25.21 -1.61
N ALA A 20 18.85 -25.71 -2.86
CA ALA A 20 18.38 -24.96 -4.03
C ALA A 20 16.88 -25.08 -4.31
N VAL A 21 16.14 -25.96 -3.62
CA VAL A 21 14.70 -26.16 -3.84
C VAL A 21 13.82 -25.39 -2.87
N ASN A 22 14.40 -24.81 -1.80
CA ASN A 22 13.67 -23.99 -0.85
C ASN A 22 13.68 -22.48 -1.19
N GLY A 23 14.13 -22.09 -2.37
CA GLY A 23 14.22 -20.70 -2.80
C GLY A 23 13.04 -20.21 -3.65
N CYS A 24 11.96 -20.96 -3.77
CA CYS A 24 10.72 -20.51 -4.42
C CYS A 24 9.52 -20.66 -3.47
N HIS A 25 9.68 -20.23 -2.22
CA HIS A 25 8.54 -19.62 -1.58
C HIS A 25 8.44 -18.22 -2.20
N LYS A 26 7.47 -18.01 -3.09
CA LYS A 26 6.75 -16.75 -3.07
C LYS A 26 6.30 -16.66 -1.62
N GLU A 27 6.98 -15.84 -0.84
CA GLU A 27 6.33 -15.16 0.25
C GLU A 27 5.15 -14.45 -0.44
N ASP A 28 3.96 -15.01 -0.27
CA ASP A 28 2.78 -14.22 -0.27
C ASP A 28 3.07 -13.22 0.84
N ASP A 29 3.56 -12.03 0.45
CA ASP A 29 3.59 -10.86 1.28
C ASP A 29 2.13 -10.59 1.63
N ASP A 30 1.63 -11.34 2.60
CA ASP A 30 0.48 -10.98 3.42
C ASP A 30 0.97 -9.87 4.34
N ASP A 31 1.45 -8.78 3.72
CA ASP A 31 1.63 -7.50 4.36
C ASP A 31 0.24 -7.11 4.86
N SER A 32 -0.01 -7.42 6.12
CA SER A 32 -1.30 -7.16 6.75
C SER A 32 -1.60 -5.68 6.61
N ILE A 33 -2.60 -5.36 5.76
CA ILE A 33 -3.04 -3.99 5.50
C ILE A 33 -3.47 -3.38 6.82
N SER A 34 -2.80 -2.31 7.24
CA SER A 34 -2.99 -1.74 8.58
C SER A 34 -4.24 -0.87 8.71
N ASN A 35 -4.81 -0.43 7.59
CA ASN A 35 -5.93 0.52 7.53
C ASN A 35 -5.66 1.78 8.38
N THR A 36 -4.53 2.43 8.12
CA THR A 36 -4.08 3.62 8.86
C THR A 36 -3.70 4.78 7.95
N LEU A 37 -3.97 6.00 8.43
CA LEU A 37 -3.54 7.26 7.87
C LEU A 37 -2.63 7.97 8.89
N LEU A 38 -1.40 8.27 8.50
CA LEU A 38 -0.54 9.22 9.21
C LEU A 38 -0.59 10.55 8.47
N LEU A 39 -1.12 11.57 9.10
CA LEU A 39 -1.24 12.92 8.56
C LEU A 39 -0.84 13.94 9.62
N ARG A 40 0.13 14.80 9.29
CA ARG A 40 0.63 15.86 10.19
C ARG A 40 1.00 15.38 11.60
N GLY A 41 1.68 14.23 11.67
CA GLY A 41 2.14 13.64 12.93
C GLY A 41 1.07 12.87 13.71
N THR A 42 -0.19 12.84 13.25
CA THR A 42 -1.27 12.08 13.88
C THR A 42 -1.55 10.81 13.08
N THR A 43 -1.49 9.66 13.75
CA THR A 43 -1.92 8.38 13.16
C THR A 43 -3.38 8.14 13.49
N MET A 44 -4.20 7.92 12.48
CA MET A 44 -5.63 7.68 12.58
C MET A 44 -5.97 6.32 11.95
N LYS A 45 -6.94 5.61 12.53
CA LYS A 45 -7.52 4.43 11.91
C LYS A 45 -8.43 4.86 10.76
N ILE A 46 -8.28 4.24 9.60
CA ILE A 46 -9.21 4.41 8.48
C ILE A 46 -10.41 3.50 8.75
N ASN A 47 -11.59 4.09 8.79
CA ASN A 47 -12.86 3.41 9.07
C ASN A 47 -13.59 3.02 7.78
N MET A 48 -13.37 3.77 6.70
CA MET A 48 -13.93 3.56 5.39
C MET A 48 -12.95 4.01 4.32
N ALA A 49 -12.81 3.23 3.27
CA ALA A 49 -12.10 3.62 2.06
C ALA A 49 -12.81 3.01 0.85
N LEU A 50 -13.21 3.85 -0.08
CA LEU A 50 -13.96 3.46 -1.27
C LEU A 50 -13.26 3.99 -2.52
N PHE A 51 -13.38 3.26 -3.60
CA PHE A 51 -13.00 3.76 -4.92
C PHE A 51 -14.12 3.53 -5.93
N ALA A 52 -14.18 4.40 -6.93
CA ALA A 52 -15.06 4.28 -8.08
C ALA A 52 -14.26 4.53 -9.35
N GLN A 53 -14.41 3.66 -10.34
CA GLN A 53 -13.73 3.79 -11.63
C GLN A 53 -14.57 4.64 -12.59
N TYR A 54 -13.93 5.62 -13.24
CA TYR A 54 -14.50 6.44 -14.30
C TYR A 54 -13.52 6.51 -15.46
N ASP A 55 -13.80 5.83 -16.56
CA ASP A 55 -12.90 5.72 -17.72
C ASP A 55 -11.48 5.30 -17.32
N ASP A 56 -10.50 6.18 -17.49
CA ASP A 56 -9.08 5.95 -17.20
C ASP A 56 -8.65 6.46 -15.81
N ALA A 57 -9.58 6.88 -14.97
CA ALA A 57 -9.33 7.44 -13.66
C ALA A 57 -10.14 6.74 -12.57
N TYR A 58 -9.66 6.84 -11.35
CA TYR A 58 -10.33 6.37 -10.15
C TYR A 58 -10.55 7.55 -9.20
N ASN A 59 -11.79 7.70 -8.72
CA ASN A 59 -12.05 8.51 -7.55
C ASN A 59 -11.79 7.66 -6.31
N PHE A 60 -11.27 8.28 -5.28
CA PHE A 60 -10.91 7.63 -4.03
C PHE A 60 -11.33 8.49 -2.84
N ASP A 61 -12.11 7.90 -1.96
CA ASP A 61 -12.62 8.52 -0.74
C ASP A 61 -12.20 7.70 0.48
N LEU A 62 -11.85 8.35 1.58
CA LEU A 62 -11.59 7.70 2.86
C LEU A 62 -12.09 8.53 4.04
N ASP A 63 -12.51 7.84 5.10
CA ASP A 63 -12.77 8.42 6.41
C ASP A 63 -11.82 7.84 7.46
N ALA A 64 -11.15 8.70 8.20
CA ALA A 64 -10.22 8.29 9.25
C ALA A 64 -10.45 9.10 10.54
N GLY A 65 -10.23 8.46 11.70
CA GLY A 65 -10.21 9.11 13.02
C GLY A 65 -11.55 9.41 13.66
N GLY A 66 -12.68 9.05 13.06
CA GLY A 66 -14.02 9.30 13.62
C GLY A 66 -14.38 10.78 13.72
N GLU A 67 -15.15 11.21 14.74
CA GLU A 67 -15.71 12.58 14.86
C GLU A 67 -14.67 13.72 14.83
N HIS A 68 -13.44 13.46 15.24
CA HIS A 68 -12.33 14.41 15.20
C HIS A 68 -11.28 14.06 14.13
N GLY A 69 -11.70 13.28 13.17
CA GLY A 69 -10.86 12.81 12.10
C GLY A 69 -10.88 13.67 10.85
N VAL A 70 -10.59 13.04 9.74
CA VAL A 70 -10.59 13.66 8.41
C VAL A 70 -11.38 12.82 7.41
N HIS A 71 -12.02 13.49 6.47
CA HIS A 71 -12.50 12.93 5.23
C HIS A 71 -11.51 13.28 4.13
N GLY A 72 -10.90 12.27 3.52
CA GLY A 72 -10.00 12.41 2.39
C GLY A 72 -10.71 12.11 1.08
N TYR A 73 -10.51 12.92 0.07
CA TYR A 73 -11.03 12.69 -1.27
C TYR A 73 -10.00 13.06 -2.33
N GLY A 74 -10.01 12.36 -3.43
CA GLY A 74 -9.09 12.59 -4.52
C GLY A 74 -9.27 11.61 -5.66
N GLY A 75 -8.24 11.46 -6.47
CA GLY A 75 -8.29 10.55 -7.59
C GLY A 75 -6.91 10.23 -8.15
N PHE A 76 -6.79 9.10 -8.82
CA PHE A 76 -5.56 8.65 -9.45
C PHE A 76 -5.85 8.00 -10.81
N GLU A 77 -4.82 7.92 -11.65
CA GLU A 77 -4.94 7.32 -12.97
C GLU A 77 -4.92 5.79 -12.90
N ALA A 78 -5.71 5.12 -13.73
CA ALA A 78 -5.72 3.66 -13.85
C ALA A 78 -4.32 3.08 -14.14
N ALA A 79 -3.47 3.85 -14.84
CA ALA A 79 -2.09 3.47 -15.14
C ALA A 79 -1.19 3.30 -13.91
N TRP A 80 -1.62 3.73 -12.72
CA TRP A 80 -0.87 3.56 -11.47
C TRP A 80 -1.06 2.16 -10.85
N ILE A 81 -2.12 1.45 -11.22
CA ILE A 81 -2.39 0.11 -10.69
C ILE A 81 -1.31 -0.88 -11.16
N GLY A 82 -0.83 -1.69 -10.23
CA GLY A 82 0.24 -2.67 -10.46
C GLY A 82 1.65 -2.08 -10.52
N LYS A 83 1.82 -0.79 -10.20
CA LYS A 83 3.11 -0.09 -10.25
C LYS A 83 3.37 0.67 -8.96
N THR A 84 4.64 1.00 -8.74
CA THR A 84 5.06 2.03 -7.80
C THR A 84 5.28 3.32 -8.57
N THR A 85 4.56 4.38 -8.19
CA THR A 85 4.61 5.70 -8.84
C THR A 85 5.25 6.71 -7.89
N ASP A 86 6.21 7.48 -8.39
CA ASP A 86 6.84 8.55 -7.61
C ASP A 86 5.88 9.72 -7.44
N LEU A 87 5.85 10.27 -6.23
CA LEU A 87 5.03 11.41 -5.85
C LEU A 87 5.90 12.66 -5.65
N LYS A 88 5.50 13.76 -6.27
CA LYS A 88 6.11 15.07 -6.10
C LYS A 88 5.13 16.17 -6.49
N GLY A 89 5.12 17.28 -5.74
CA GLY A 89 4.19 18.38 -5.96
C GLY A 89 2.85 18.19 -5.23
N PRO A 90 1.76 18.76 -5.74
CA PRO A 90 0.44 18.60 -5.13
C PRO A 90 0.07 17.11 -4.97
N PHE A 91 -0.40 16.75 -3.78
CA PHE A 91 -0.86 15.38 -3.55
C PHE A 91 -2.18 15.14 -4.30
N PHE A 92 -2.42 13.91 -4.70
CA PHE A 92 -3.64 13.55 -5.44
C PHE A 92 -4.92 13.52 -4.59
N MET A 93 -4.81 13.80 -3.30
CA MET A 93 -5.93 13.86 -2.35
C MET A 93 -5.86 15.12 -1.50
N SER A 94 -7.05 15.63 -1.14
CA SER A 94 -7.28 16.65 -0.12
C SER A 94 -7.93 16.01 1.10
N PHE A 95 -7.67 16.55 2.29
CA PHE A 95 -8.26 16.07 3.55
C PHE A 95 -9.04 17.19 4.22
N ASN A 96 -10.31 16.95 4.52
CA ASN A 96 -11.18 17.86 5.22
C ASN A 96 -11.35 17.40 6.67
N PRO A 97 -10.91 18.17 7.67
CA PRO A 97 -11.21 17.89 9.06
C PRO A 97 -12.72 17.84 9.30
N GLN A 98 -13.20 16.81 10.01
CA GLN A 98 -14.64 16.62 10.27
C GLN A 98 -15.17 17.60 11.33
N ASP A 99 -14.30 18.22 12.11
CA ASP A 99 -14.64 19.26 13.10
C ASP A 99 -14.81 20.67 12.49
N GLY A 100 -14.76 20.81 11.16
CA GLY A 100 -14.96 22.07 10.44
C GLY A 100 -13.70 22.92 10.27
N GLY A 101 -12.51 22.35 10.45
CA GLY A 101 -11.23 22.98 10.14
C GLY A 101 -11.03 23.24 8.64
N SER A 102 -9.95 23.99 8.32
CA SER A 102 -9.57 24.23 6.93
C SER A 102 -9.07 22.95 6.26
N SER A 103 -9.35 22.81 4.96
CA SER A 103 -8.82 21.73 4.13
C SER A 103 -7.29 21.62 4.22
N ILE A 104 -6.81 20.41 4.20
CA ILE A 104 -5.39 20.07 4.18
C ILE A 104 -5.08 19.54 2.79
N ASP A 105 -4.26 20.28 2.05
CA ASP A 105 -3.80 19.94 0.72
C ASP A 105 -2.27 19.70 0.76
N PRO A 106 -1.82 18.44 0.95
CA PRO A 106 -0.40 18.17 1.07
C PRO A 106 0.37 18.50 -0.21
N VAL A 107 1.55 19.09 -0.07
CA VAL A 107 2.51 19.25 -1.18
C VAL A 107 3.69 18.35 -0.91
N ILE A 108 3.89 17.37 -1.78
CA ILE A 108 4.86 16.30 -1.61
C ILE A 108 6.24 16.75 -2.11
N LYS A 109 7.23 16.68 -1.24
CA LYS A 109 8.64 16.85 -1.59
C LYS A 109 9.19 15.59 -2.26
N SER A 110 8.87 14.43 -1.71
CA SER A 110 9.28 13.12 -2.22
C SER A 110 8.43 12.02 -1.63
N GLY A 111 8.19 10.96 -2.38
CA GLY A 111 7.45 9.81 -1.89
C GLY A 111 7.06 8.88 -3.01
N THR A 112 6.31 7.86 -2.66
CA THR A 112 5.78 6.87 -3.60
C THR A 112 4.35 6.50 -3.24
N VAL A 113 3.59 6.10 -4.25
CA VAL A 113 2.34 5.37 -4.11
C VAL A 113 2.46 4.03 -4.82
N LYS A 114 2.03 2.97 -4.16
CA LYS A 114 1.88 1.63 -4.73
C LYS A 114 0.40 1.24 -4.62
N ILE A 115 -0.21 0.92 -5.75
CA ILE A 115 -1.60 0.47 -5.81
C ILE A 115 -1.61 -0.93 -6.39
N THR A 116 -2.20 -1.88 -5.67
CA THR A 116 -2.20 -3.29 -6.04
C THR A 116 -3.62 -3.84 -5.96
N GLU A 117 -4.06 -4.54 -6.99
CA GLU A 117 -5.29 -5.30 -6.93
C GLU A 117 -5.13 -6.48 -5.98
N VAL A 118 -6.04 -6.58 -5.02
CA VAL A 118 -6.09 -7.66 -4.03
C VAL A 118 -7.49 -8.22 -3.91
N LYS A 119 -7.64 -9.32 -3.21
CA LYS A 119 -8.99 -9.86 -2.91
C LYS A 119 -9.77 -8.84 -2.07
N GLY A 120 -10.85 -8.33 -2.63
CA GLY A 120 -11.76 -7.39 -1.95
C GLY A 120 -11.61 -5.93 -2.42
N GLY A 121 -10.59 -5.58 -3.21
CA GLY A 121 -10.46 -4.21 -3.70
C GLY A 121 -9.06 -3.82 -4.14
N LEU A 122 -8.67 -2.61 -3.80
CA LEU A 122 -7.32 -2.07 -4.06
C LEU A 122 -6.58 -1.85 -2.74
N HIS A 123 -5.39 -2.43 -2.61
CA HIS A 123 -4.44 -2.04 -1.57
C HIS A 123 -3.70 -0.78 -2.02
N ILE A 124 -3.87 0.31 -1.29
CA ILE A 124 -3.23 1.61 -1.56
C ILE A 124 -2.22 1.88 -0.45
N LEU A 125 -0.94 1.90 -0.82
CA LEU A 125 0.17 2.22 0.08
C LEU A 125 0.83 3.50 -0.39
N VAL A 126 0.78 4.54 0.42
CA VAL A 126 1.48 5.81 0.22
C VAL A 126 2.53 5.99 1.31
N GLU A 127 3.74 6.33 0.94
CA GLU A 127 4.79 6.75 1.84
C GLU A 127 5.45 8.00 1.27
N ALA A 128 5.24 9.15 1.92
CA ALA A 128 5.68 10.43 1.41
C ALA A 128 6.18 11.38 2.51
N VAL A 129 6.95 12.37 2.10
CA VAL A 129 7.37 13.50 2.92
C VAL A 129 6.89 14.77 2.24
N GLU A 130 6.15 15.60 2.99
CA GLU A 130 5.67 16.91 2.54
C GLU A 130 6.82 17.93 2.48
N GLU A 131 6.63 19.04 1.77
CA GLU A 131 7.61 20.14 1.70
C GLU A 131 7.92 20.73 3.07
N ASN A 132 6.97 20.72 3.99
CA ASN A 132 7.14 21.15 5.39
C ASN A 132 7.93 20.13 6.24
N GLY A 133 8.36 18.99 5.67
CA GLY A 133 9.10 17.93 6.33
C GLY A 133 8.25 16.92 7.09
N GLN A 134 6.93 17.07 7.10
CA GLN A 134 6.03 16.12 7.75
C GLN A 134 5.87 14.84 6.91
N LYS A 135 5.63 13.73 7.60
CA LYS A 135 5.37 12.45 6.94
C LYS A 135 3.89 12.29 6.64
N LEU A 136 3.59 11.79 5.46
CA LEU A 136 2.27 11.31 5.05
C LEU A 136 2.38 9.82 4.75
N LYS A 137 1.53 9.02 5.37
CA LYS A 137 1.42 7.59 5.06
C LYS A 137 -0.05 7.19 5.00
N ILE A 138 -0.39 6.44 3.97
CA ILE A 138 -1.70 5.77 3.83
C ILE A 138 -1.39 4.30 3.58
N ASP A 139 -2.04 3.43 4.34
CA ASP A 139 -1.98 1.99 4.15
C ASP A 139 -3.38 1.45 4.33
N VAL A 140 -4.07 1.14 3.24
CA VAL A 140 -5.50 0.86 3.27
C VAL A 140 -5.96 -0.11 2.19
N LEU A 141 -6.95 -0.94 2.56
CA LEU A 141 -7.79 -1.65 1.60
C LEU A 141 -9.00 -0.78 1.24
N ALA A 142 -9.04 -0.31 0.00
CA ALA A 142 -10.19 0.40 -0.55
C ALA A 142 -11.14 -0.59 -1.24
N GLU A 143 -12.44 -0.48 -0.95
CA GLU A 143 -13.49 -1.31 -1.52
C GLU A 143 -14.12 -0.62 -2.75
N ASP A 144 -14.59 -1.39 -3.71
CA ASP A 144 -15.32 -0.88 -4.87
C ASP A 144 -16.71 -0.38 -4.45
N GLU A 145 -16.96 0.94 -4.61
CA GLU A 145 -18.22 1.56 -4.22
C GLU A 145 -19.45 0.92 -4.93
N PHE A 146 -19.29 0.57 -6.19
CA PHE A 146 -20.37 -0.02 -6.97
C PHE A 146 -20.69 -1.46 -6.59
N LYS A 147 -19.74 -2.23 -6.07
CA LYS A 147 -19.97 -3.61 -5.61
C LYS A 147 -20.61 -3.67 -4.23
N LYS A 148 -20.33 -2.68 -3.38
CA LYS A 148 -20.87 -2.64 -2.00
C LYS A 148 -22.39 -2.44 -1.93
N ASN A 149 -23.00 -1.88 -2.96
CA ASN A 149 -24.42 -1.54 -2.98
C ASN A 149 -25.34 -2.67 -3.51
N TRP A 150 -24.81 -3.87 -3.81
CA TRP A 150 -25.56 -4.96 -4.43
C TRP A 150 -25.58 -6.26 -3.61
N ASP A 151 -25.02 -6.29 -2.40
CA ASP A 151 -25.12 -7.34 -1.39
C ASP A 151 -26.09 -6.88 -0.23
#